data_b5bd673cd8f0c725fffa3ead16ee225a
#
_entry.id   b5bd673cd8f0c725fffa3ead16ee225a
#
_cell.length_a   1.000
_cell.length_b   1.000
_cell.length_c   1.000
_cell.angle_alpha   90.00
_cell.angle_beta   90.00
_cell.angle_gamma   90.00
#
_symmetry.space_group_name_H-M   'P 1'
#
loop_
_entity.id
_entity.type
_entity.pdbx_description
1 polymer ?
#
loop_
_entity_poly.entity_id
_entity_poly.type
_entity_poly.pdbx_seq_one_letter_code
_entity_poly.pdbx_strand_id
1 'polypeptide(L)'
;NEFDPAARRQMMHVPLGERFKDLDREVELGFDAEQTAQEVERCLNCDIQTVFMDDLCIECDACLDICPTDCLTIVRNGERDDVVPRLKAPVLEPDQPLFVSDPLKQTGRVMVKDENFCVHCGLCAERCPTAP
;
A
#
# COMPACT_ATOMS: atom_id res chain seq x y z
N ASN A 1 -0.36 4.78 16.85
CA ASN A 1 -1.61 4.67 16.10
C ASN A 1 -2.62 3.94 16.97
N GLU A 2 -3.63 4.64 17.43
CA GLU A 2 -4.77 4.04 18.13
C GLU A 2 -5.75 3.56 17.05
N PHE A 3 -5.56 2.31 16.59
CA PHE A 3 -6.56 1.67 15.76
C PHE A 3 -7.64 1.07 16.66
N ASP A 4 -8.85 1.55 16.50
CA ASP A 4 -10.01 0.92 17.11
C ASP A 4 -10.35 -0.36 16.32
N PRO A 5 -10.24 -1.57 16.91
CA PRO A 5 -10.47 -2.81 16.19
C PRO A 5 -11.96 -2.99 15.89
N ALA A 6 -12.40 -2.46 14.77
CA ALA A 6 -13.77 -2.64 14.28
C ALA A 6 -13.91 -3.98 13.55
N ALA A 7 -14.89 -4.79 13.92
CA ALA A 7 -15.21 -6.03 13.23
C ALA A 7 -15.77 -5.75 11.83
N ARG A 8 -15.36 -6.58 10.85
CA ARG A 8 -15.91 -6.53 9.49
C ARG A 8 -17.42 -6.75 9.51
N ARG A 9 -18.16 -5.92 8.79
CA ARG A 9 -19.60 -6.10 8.60
C ARG A 9 -19.86 -7.22 7.60
N GLN A 10 -20.94 -7.95 7.83
CA GLN A 10 -21.41 -8.98 6.89
C GLN A 10 -22.53 -8.40 6.04
N MET A 11 -22.44 -8.64 4.73
CA MET A 11 -23.49 -8.27 3.80
C MET A 11 -24.78 -9.01 4.13
N MET A 12 -25.92 -8.35 3.90
CA MET A 12 -27.22 -8.99 4.01
C MET A 12 -27.42 -9.99 2.88
N HIS A 13 -28.00 -11.12 3.22
CA HIS A 13 -28.34 -12.17 2.27
C HIS A 13 -29.84 -12.40 2.24
N VAL A 14 -30.35 -12.72 1.06
CA VAL A 14 -31.73 -13.23 0.93
C VAL A 14 -31.88 -14.52 1.75
N PRO A 15 -32.94 -14.65 2.56
CA PRO A 15 -33.20 -15.86 3.33
C PRO A 15 -33.21 -17.11 2.47
N LEU A 16 -32.69 -18.23 3.00
CA LEU A 16 -32.49 -19.48 2.25
C LEU A 16 -33.76 -19.94 1.53
N GLY A 17 -34.93 -19.84 2.19
CA GLY A 17 -36.20 -20.23 1.61
C GLY A 17 -36.68 -19.39 0.42
N GLU A 18 -36.09 -18.21 0.23
CA GLU A 18 -36.39 -17.30 -0.87
C GLU A 18 -35.43 -17.43 -2.05
N ARG A 19 -34.21 -17.94 -1.81
CA ARG A 19 -33.13 -18.03 -2.84
C ARG A 19 -33.51 -18.92 -4.02
N PHE A 20 -34.28 -19.98 -3.78
CA PHE A 20 -34.61 -20.97 -4.80
C PHE A 20 -35.92 -20.70 -5.52
N LYS A 21 -36.61 -19.60 -5.21
CA LYS A 21 -37.85 -19.25 -5.87
C LYS A 21 -37.67 -18.60 -7.24
N ASP A 22 -36.48 -18.01 -7.44
CA ASP A 22 -36.14 -17.34 -8.68
C ASP A 22 -34.62 -17.45 -8.88
N LEU A 23 -34.20 -17.96 -10.04
CA LEU A 23 -32.79 -18.19 -10.38
C LEU A 23 -32.05 -16.89 -10.73
N ASP A 24 -32.78 -15.87 -11.16
CA ASP A 24 -32.21 -14.56 -11.53
C ASP A 24 -32.16 -13.58 -10.33
N ARG A 25 -32.57 -14.04 -9.14
CA ARG A 25 -32.61 -13.21 -7.95
C ARG A 25 -31.22 -12.96 -7.38
N GLU A 26 -30.91 -11.70 -7.13
CA GLU A 26 -29.72 -11.30 -6.39
C GLU A 26 -29.76 -11.89 -4.96
N VAL A 27 -28.73 -12.65 -4.59
CA VAL A 27 -28.66 -13.36 -3.30
C VAL A 27 -27.92 -12.56 -2.26
N GLU A 28 -26.86 -11.88 -2.65
CA GLU A 28 -26.07 -10.97 -1.82
C GLU A 28 -26.56 -9.53 -2.08
N LEU A 29 -27.13 -8.90 -1.06
CA LEU A 29 -27.81 -7.62 -1.22
C LEU A 29 -26.90 -6.40 -1.04
N GLY A 30 -25.57 -6.65 -0.82
CA GLY A 30 -24.63 -5.58 -0.54
C GLY A 30 -24.79 -5.00 0.87
N PHE A 31 -24.24 -3.80 1.07
CA PHE A 31 -24.35 -3.04 2.30
C PHE A 31 -25.44 -1.96 2.15
N ASP A 32 -26.20 -1.74 3.21
CA ASP A 32 -27.03 -0.54 3.33
C ASP A 32 -26.16 0.69 3.64
N ALA A 33 -26.76 1.88 3.70
CA ALA A 33 -26.04 3.13 3.91
C ALA A 33 -25.31 3.17 5.27
N GLU A 34 -25.90 2.60 6.33
CA GLU A 34 -25.33 2.56 7.66
C GLU A 34 -24.15 1.57 7.71
N GLN A 35 -24.32 0.37 7.15
CA GLN A 35 -23.25 -0.63 7.04
C GLN A 35 -22.09 -0.12 6.20
N THR A 36 -22.39 0.58 5.09
CA THR A 36 -21.35 1.21 4.25
C THR A 36 -20.56 2.24 5.03
N ALA A 37 -21.22 3.13 5.78
CA ALA A 37 -20.53 4.13 6.61
C ALA A 37 -19.60 3.46 7.63
N GLN A 38 -20.05 2.40 8.29
CA GLN A 38 -19.24 1.65 9.26
C GLN A 38 -18.04 0.91 8.62
N GLU A 39 -18.18 0.37 7.39
CA GLU A 39 -17.05 -0.23 6.68
C GLU A 39 -16.05 0.82 6.18
N VAL A 40 -16.52 2.00 5.78
CA VAL A 40 -15.65 3.12 5.38
C VAL A 40 -14.78 3.61 6.54
N GLU A 41 -15.27 3.60 7.78
CA GLU A 41 -14.48 3.95 8.97
C GLU A 41 -13.27 3.01 9.19
N ARG A 42 -13.30 1.80 8.62
CA ARG A 42 -12.18 0.86 8.65
C ARG A 42 -11.15 1.10 7.54
N CYS A 43 -11.40 2.06 6.66
CA CYS A 43 -10.55 2.37 5.53
C CYS A 43 -9.19 2.91 6.01
N LEU A 44 -8.10 2.31 5.53
CA LEU A 44 -6.72 2.75 5.81
C LEU A 44 -6.21 3.81 4.84
N ASN A 45 -7.08 4.35 3.97
CA ASN A 45 -6.71 5.31 2.91
C ASN A 45 -5.56 4.80 2.02
N CYS A 46 -5.62 3.52 1.63
CA CYS A 46 -4.59 2.88 0.81
C CYS A 46 -4.51 3.38 -0.64
N ASP A 47 -5.34 4.36 -1.01
CA ASP A 47 -5.30 5.07 -2.28
C ASP A 47 -4.33 6.27 -2.27
N ILE A 48 -3.81 6.65 -1.09
CA ILE A 48 -2.84 7.74 -0.97
C ILE A 48 -1.46 7.24 -1.36
N GLN A 49 -0.92 7.79 -2.45
CA GLN A 49 0.47 7.55 -2.82
C GLN A 49 1.40 8.46 -2.03
N THR A 50 2.41 7.86 -1.40
CA THR A 50 3.50 8.62 -0.80
C THR A 50 4.49 9.04 -1.88
N VAL A 51 4.84 10.32 -1.89
CA VAL A 51 5.85 10.89 -2.79
C VAL A 51 7.17 10.96 -2.05
N PHE A 52 8.22 10.40 -2.64
CA PHE A 52 9.56 10.53 -2.10
C PHE A 52 10.20 11.84 -2.58
N MET A 53 10.70 12.62 -1.63
CA MET A 53 11.40 13.87 -1.89
C MET A 53 12.89 13.70 -1.55
N ASP A 54 13.69 13.44 -2.58
CA ASP A 54 15.14 13.22 -2.51
C ASP A 54 15.87 14.41 -1.89
N ASP A 55 15.42 15.63 -2.18
CA ASP A 55 15.97 16.86 -1.62
C ASP A 55 15.87 16.98 -0.10
N LEU A 56 14.85 16.39 0.51
CA LEU A 56 14.59 16.39 1.95
C LEU A 56 15.15 15.16 2.65
N CYS A 57 15.61 14.16 1.90
CA CYS A 57 16.08 12.90 2.47
C CYS A 57 17.41 13.08 3.20
N ILE A 58 17.44 12.69 4.47
CA ILE A 58 18.65 12.63 5.31
C ILE A 58 19.29 11.24 5.38
N GLU A 59 18.82 10.31 4.55
CA GLU A 59 19.36 8.95 4.41
C GLU A 59 19.41 8.14 5.72
N CYS A 60 18.41 8.32 6.58
CA CYS A 60 18.31 7.65 7.88
C CYS A 60 17.75 6.23 7.83
N ASP A 61 17.33 5.76 6.66
CA ASP A 61 16.75 4.43 6.38
C ASP A 61 15.47 4.06 7.16
N ALA A 62 14.92 4.98 7.97
CA ALA A 62 13.75 4.73 8.83
C ALA A 62 12.48 4.34 8.04
N CYS A 63 12.33 4.78 6.79
CA CYS A 63 11.24 4.38 5.92
C CYS A 63 11.37 2.91 5.45
N LEU A 64 12.58 2.38 5.33
CA LEU A 64 12.83 0.99 4.99
C LEU A 64 12.44 0.08 6.17
N ASP A 65 12.87 0.46 7.38
CA ASP A 65 12.65 -0.34 8.60
C ASP A 65 11.17 -0.49 8.95
N ILE A 66 10.36 0.53 8.65
CA ILE A 66 8.93 0.51 8.98
C ILE A 66 8.06 -0.13 7.91
N CYS A 67 8.56 -0.34 6.70
CA CYS A 67 7.78 -0.84 5.59
C CYS A 67 7.29 -2.28 5.83
N PRO A 68 5.98 -2.55 5.93
CA PRO A 68 5.48 -3.89 6.26
C PRO A 68 5.65 -4.89 5.12
N THR A 69 5.85 -4.42 3.90
CA THR A 69 6.00 -5.25 2.70
C THR A 69 7.43 -5.23 2.14
N ASP A 70 8.35 -4.50 2.78
CA ASP A 70 9.72 -4.35 2.28
C ASP A 70 9.83 -3.81 0.84
N CYS A 71 8.84 -3.04 0.39
CA CYS A 71 8.80 -2.53 -0.98
C CYS A 71 9.79 -1.38 -1.25
N LEU A 72 10.47 -0.88 -0.22
CA LEU A 72 11.45 0.20 -0.33
C LEU A 72 12.87 -0.36 -0.23
N THR A 73 13.76 0.16 -1.07
CA THR A 73 15.19 -0.22 -1.05
C THR A 73 16.06 0.98 -1.41
N ILE A 74 17.20 1.16 -0.75
CA ILE A 74 18.21 2.17 -1.11
C ILE A 74 19.43 1.46 -1.66
N VAL A 75 19.79 1.77 -2.90
CA VAL A 75 20.88 1.13 -3.66
C VAL A 75 21.82 2.16 -4.28
N ARG A 76 22.97 1.71 -4.79
CA ARG A 76 23.99 2.61 -5.34
C ARG A 76 23.61 3.21 -6.69
N ASN A 77 22.85 2.49 -7.49
CA ASN A 77 22.35 2.96 -8.78
C ASN A 77 20.92 2.48 -9.02
N GLY A 78 20.22 3.10 -9.96
CA GLY A 78 18.83 2.80 -10.30
C GLY A 78 18.68 1.94 -11.56
N GLU A 79 19.74 1.39 -12.10
CA GLU A 79 19.68 0.53 -13.28
C GLU A 79 18.87 -0.74 -12.96
N ARG A 80 17.86 -1.03 -13.79
CA ARG A 80 16.89 -2.11 -13.53
C ARG A 80 17.57 -3.46 -13.31
N ASP A 81 18.55 -3.81 -14.14
CA ASP A 81 19.25 -5.08 -14.06
C ASP A 81 20.06 -5.25 -12.76
N ASP A 82 20.46 -4.14 -12.15
CA ASP A 82 21.16 -4.12 -10.87
C ASP A 82 20.20 -4.05 -9.68
N VAL A 83 19.02 -3.44 -9.87
CA VAL A 83 18.03 -3.21 -8.81
C VAL A 83 17.19 -4.47 -8.57
N VAL A 84 16.65 -5.08 -9.62
CA VAL A 84 15.74 -6.22 -9.51
C VAL A 84 16.29 -7.36 -8.66
N PRO A 85 17.55 -7.79 -8.80
CA PRO A 85 18.11 -8.86 -7.95
C PRO A 85 18.27 -8.49 -6.47
N ARG A 86 18.17 -7.20 -6.13
CA ARG A 86 18.36 -6.68 -4.78
C ARG A 86 17.07 -6.31 -4.07
N LEU A 87 15.94 -6.37 -4.78
CA LEU A 87 14.64 -6.14 -4.17
C LEU A 87 14.36 -7.20 -3.11
N LYS A 88 13.84 -6.79 -1.97
CA LYS A 88 13.45 -7.70 -0.89
C LYS A 88 12.20 -8.50 -1.26
N ALA A 89 11.34 -7.93 -2.09
CA ALA A 89 10.14 -8.56 -2.61
C ALA A 89 10.31 -8.89 -4.11
N PRO A 90 9.77 -10.03 -4.60
CA PRO A 90 9.86 -10.37 -6.01
C PRO A 90 9.01 -9.41 -6.86
N VAL A 91 9.50 -9.06 -8.05
CA VAL A 91 8.74 -8.24 -9.01
C VAL A 91 7.62 -9.09 -9.61
N LEU A 92 6.35 -8.65 -9.43
CA LEU A 92 5.18 -9.35 -9.95
C LEU A 92 4.97 -9.09 -11.45
N GLU A 93 5.23 -7.87 -11.88
CA GLU A 93 5.07 -7.42 -13.28
C GLU A 93 6.40 -6.92 -13.81
N PRO A 94 7.14 -7.77 -14.57
CA PRO A 94 8.49 -7.42 -15.04
C PRO A 94 8.54 -6.17 -15.94
N ASP A 95 7.44 -5.87 -16.63
CA ASP A 95 7.36 -4.73 -17.55
C ASP A 95 6.96 -3.42 -16.86
N GLN A 96 6.51 -3.49 -15.59
CA GLN A 96 6.18 -2.29 -14.82
C GLN A 96 7.47 -1.59 -14.38
N PRO A 97 7.64 -0.29 -14.68
CA PRO A 97 8.81 0.46 -14.24
C PRO A 97 8.79 0.60 -12.71
N LEU A 98 9.93 0.32 -12.08
CA LEU A 98 10.16 0.63 -10.68
C LEU A 98 10.30 2.16 -10.53
N PHE A 99 9.74 2.72 -9.45
CA PHE A 99 10.06 4.09 -9.09
C PHE A 99 11.50 4.16 -8.59
N VAL A 100 12.30 5.05 -9.17
CA VAL A 100 13.69 5.31 -8.80
C VAL A 100 13.84 6.82 -8.57
N SER A 101 14.34 7.20 -7.41
CA SER A 101 14.59 8.60 -7.06
C SER A 101 15.79 9.17 -7.81
N ASP A 102 15.94 10.49 -7.78
CA ASP A 102 17.22 11.12 -8.09
C ASP A 102 18.32 10.72 -7.06
N PRO A 103 19.60 10.86 -7.40
CA PRO A 103 20.68 10.55 -6.47
C PRO A 103 20.62 11.36 -5.18
N LEU A 104 20.66 10.68 -4.05
CA LEU A 104 20.62 11.29 -2.73
C LEU A 104 21.87 12.12 -2.45
N LYS A 105 21.70 13.25 -1.80
CA LYS A 105 22.74 14.29 -1.66
C LYS A 105 24.00 13.87 -0.91
N GLN A 106 23.86 12.97 0.08
CA GLN A 106 24.99 12.60 0.94
C GLN A 106 25.82 11.46 0.34
N THR A 107 25.17 10.46 -0.22
CA THR A 107 25.85 9.23 -0.67
C THR A 107 25.77 8.98 -2.17
N GLY A 108 24.93 9.71 -2.90
CA GLY A 108 24.63 9.44 -4.31
C GLY A 108 23.85 8.14 -4.54
N ARG A 109 23.36 7.49 -3.46
CA ARG A 109 22.47 6.33 -3.57
C ARG A 109 21.10 6.78 -4.11
N VAL A 110 20.32 5.84 -4.58
CA VAL A 110 18.95 6.07 -5.05
C VAL A 110 17.97 5.23 -4.23
N MET A 111 16.79 5.77 -3.98
CA MET A 111 15.68 5.03 -3.39
C MET A 111 14.85 4.41 -4.50
N VAL A 112 14.52 3.14 -4.34
CA VAL A 112 13.69 2.38 -5.25
C VAL A 112 12.45 1.91 -4.50
N LYS A 113 11.28 2.08 -5.11
CA LYS A 113 10.00 1.62 -4.58
C LYS A 113 9.36 0.64 -5.57
N ASP A 114 9.04 -0.55 -5.08
CA ASP A 114 8.25 -1.52 -5.83
C ASP A 114 6.75 -1.26 -5.59
N GLU A 115 6.10 -0.65 -6.57
CA GLU A 115 4.68 -0.31 -6.49
C GLU A 115 3.77 -1.55 -6.45
N ASN A 116 4.21 -2.71 -6.97
CA ASN A 116 3.44 -3.95 -6.91
C ASN A 116 3.30 -4.49 -5.47
N PHE A 117 4.24 -4.13 -4.60
CA PHE A 117 4.25 -4.54 -3.19
C PHE A 117 3.81 -3.45 -2.22
N CYS A 118 3.72 -2.21 -2.68
CA CYS A 118 3.28 -1.11 -1.84
C CYS A 118 1.79 -1.24 -1.53
N VAL A 119 1.44 -1.32 -0.25
CA VAL A 119 0.04 -1.34 0.23
C VAL A 119 -0.49 0.06 0.56
N HIS A 120 0.22 1.11 0.17
CA HIS A 120 -0.17 2.52 0.32
C HIS A 120 -0.56 2.90 1.76
N CYS A 121 0.06 2.28 2.76
CA CYS A 121 -0.29 2.48 4.18
C CYS A 121 0.21 3.81 4.78
N GLY A 122 1.11 4.55 4.10
CA GLY A 122 1.62 5.84 4.56
C GLY A 122 2.66 5.79 5.69
N LEU A 123 2.93 4.62 6.30
CA LEU A 123 3.83 4.49 7.45
C LEU A 123 5.24 5.04 7.19
N CYS A 124 5.75 4.91 5.96
CA CYS A 124 7.05 5.45 5.59
C CYS A 124 7.09 6.99 5.66
N ALA A 125 5.99 7.66 5.30
CA ALA A 125 5.87 9.11 5.44
C ALA A 125 5.73 9.52 6.90
N GLU A 126 4.87 8.85 7.68
CA GLU A 126 4.72 9.13 9.13
C GLU A 126 6.02 8.91 9.91
N ARG A 127 6.84 7.94 9.49
CA ARG A 127 8.10 7.63 10.16
C ARG A 127 9.23 8.57 9.75
N CYS A 128 9.10 9.26 8.64
CA CYS A 128 10.15 10.14 8.11
C CYS A 128 10.31 11.38 8.97
N PRO A 129 11.52 11.67 9.53
CA PRO A 129 11.73 12.83 10.39
C PRO A 129 11.71 14.16 9.63
N THR A 130 11.80 14.12 8.31
CA THR A 130 11.81 15.31 7.42
C THR A 130 10.55 15.43 6.57
N ALA A 131 9.57 14.53 6.76
CA ALA A 131 8.28 14.65 6.10
C ALA A 131 7.57 15.93 6.55
N PRO A 132 7.01 16.72 5.62
CA PRO A 132 6.29 17.95 5.94
C PRO A 132 4.96 17.68 6.66
#